data_f2ab736b1f28bbe209702131d73266ff
#
_entry.id   f2ab736b1f28bbe209702131d73266ff
#
_cell.length_a   1.000
_cell.length_b   1.000
_cell.length_c   1.000
_cell.angle_alpha   90.00
_cell.angle_beta   90.00
_cell.angle_gamma   90.00
#
_symmetry.space_group_name_H-M   'P 1'
#
loop_
_entity.id
_entity.type
_entity.pdbx_description
1 polymer ?
#
loop_
_entity_poly.entity_id
_entity_poly.type
_entity_poly.pdbx_seq_one_letter_code
_entity_poly.pdbx_strand_id
1 'polypeptide(L)'
;EKLTLNMLYAGGSFGRRSNASSDYVVEAARIAAALPGTPVKLVWTREDDMAGGYYRPTVLHKVRAGIDGKGAVVGWDHVMVGKSIMIGTAFETMIVKDGVDATTVEGASDTPYALPAYRFEVHNAREGVPVLWWRSVGHSHTGFAVESFVDELAHAAKQDPLAYRRALLPAGSR
;
A
#
# COMPACT_ATOMS: atom_id res chain seq x y z
N GLU A 1 -19.33 -0.60 -32.96
CA GLU A 1 -18.04 -0.22 -33.57
C GLU A 1 -16.95 -1.15 -33.11
N LYS A 2 -16.03 -1.47 -34.04
CA LYS A 2 -14.90 -2.35 -33.73
C LYS A 2 -13.66 -1.49 -33.49
N LEU A 3 -13.14 -1.52 -32.25
CA LEU A 3 -11.87 -0.90 -31.88
C LEU A 3 -10.74 -1.92 -31.89
N THR A 4 -9.56 -1.53 -32.35
CA THR A 4 -8.34 -2.32 -32.21
C THR A 4 -7.42 -1.60 -31.25
N LEU A 5 -7.05 -2.29 -30.16
CA LEU A 5 -6.13 -1.75 -29.15
C LEU A 5 -4.75 -2.38 -29.33
N ASN A 6 -3.77 -1.53 -29.58
CA ASN A 6 -2.37 -1.93 -29.68
C ASN A 6 -1.59 -1.44 -28.44
N MET A 7 -1.13 -2.37 -27.63
CA MET A 7 -0.30 -2.04 -26.48
C MET A 7 1.16 -1.82 -26.90
N LEU A 8 1.68 -0.64 -26.60
CA LEU A 8 3.09 -0.30 -26.85
C LEU A 8 3.92 -0.51 -25.58
N TYR A 9 5.22 -0.67 -25.76
CA TYR A 9 6.16 -0.69 -24.64
C TYR A 9 6.14 0.63 -23.88
N ALA A 10 6.26 0.55 -22.57
CA ALA A 10 6.35 1.70 -21.67
C ALA A 10 7.54 1.50 -20.72
N GLY A 11 8.03 2.59 -20.16
CA GLY A 11 9.13 2.61 -19.19
C GLY A 11 8.78 2.07 -17.79
N GLY A 12 7.77 1.23 -17.70
CA GLY A 12 7.22 0.67 -16.47
C GLY A 12 5.88 1.29 -16.10
N SER A 13 5.19 0.69 -15.13
CA SER A 13 3.91 1.20 -14.64
C SER A 13 3.89 1.46 -13.13
N PHE A 14 4.73 0.77 -12.38
CA PHE A 14 4.88 0.89 -10.93
C PHE A 14 3.55 0.78 -10.14
N GLY A 15 2.57 0.07 -10.69
CA GLY A 15 1.21 -0.11 -10.16
C GLY A 15 0.14 0.70 -10.88
N ARG A 16 0.46 1.83 -11.53
CA ARG A 16 -0.50 2.76 -12.15
C ARG A 16 -1.41 2.10 -13.19
N ARG A 17 -0.93 1.11 -13.91
CA ARG A 17 -1.72 0.39 -14.93
C ARG A 17 -2.68 -0.64 -14.37
N SER A 18 -2.54 -1.05 -13.13
CA SER A 18 -3.48 -1.95 -12.47
C SER A 18 -4.70 -1.19 -11.92
N ASN A 19 -5.26 -0.32 -12.74
CA ASN A 19 -6.43 0.47 -12.41
C ASN A 19 -7.71 -0.34 -12.68
N ALA A 20 -8.56 -0.47 -11.66
CA ALA A 20 -9.81 -1.24 -11.76
C ALA A 20 -10.80 -0.71 -12.81
N SER A 21 -10.76 0.60 -13.10
CA SER A 21 -11.61 1.24 -14.11
C SER A 21 -10.97 1.28 -15.51
N SER A 22 -9.72 0.84 -15.66
CA SER A 22 -8.97 0.90 -16.93
C SER A 22 -8.99 2.29 -17.57
N ASP A 23 -8.88 3.34 -16.77
CA ASP A 23 -9.11 4.74 -17.15
C ASP A 23 -8.37 5.18 -18.41
N TYR A 24 -7.08 4.87 -18.53
CA TYR A 24 -6.26 5.22 -19.69
C TYR A 24 -6.69 4.50 -20.98
N VAL A 25 -7.21 3.26 -20.87
CA VAL A 25 -7.76 2.50 -22.01
C VAL A 25 -9.10 3.10 -22.43
N VAL A 26 -9.98 3.41 -21.48
CA VAL A 26 -11.29 3.99 -21.72
C VAL A 26 -11.15 5.37 -22.38
N GLU A 27 -10.24 6.19 -21.91
CA GLU A 27 -9.97 7.51 -22.47
C GLU A 27 -9.48 7.42 -23.91
N ALA A 28 -8.48 6.58 -24.19
CA ALA A 28 -7.97 6.35 -25.54
C ALA A 28 -9.08 5.83 -26.48
N ALA A 29 -9.92 4.90 -26.00
CA ALA A 29 -11.03 4.36 -26.78
C ALA A 29 -12.10 5.41 -27.11
N ARG A 30 -12.42 6.30 -26.16
CA ARG A 30 -13.38 7.41 -26.39
C ARG A 30 -12.87 8.42 -27.41
N ILE A 31 -11.58 8.77 -27.36
CA ILE A 31 -10.95 9.65 -28.35
C ILE A 31 -10.97 8.98 -29.73
N ALA A 32 -10.61 7.71 -29.84
CA ALA A 32 -10.62 6.97 -31.09
C ALA A 32 -12.04 6.84 -31.69
N ALA A 33 -13.05 6.65 -30.86
CA ALA A 33 -14.44 6.61 -31.30
C ALA A 33 -14.92 7.96 -31.88
N ALA A 34 -14.38 9.07 -31.39
CA ALA A 34 -14.67 10.41 -31.93
C ALA A 34 -13.93 10.72 -33.25
N LEU A 35 -12.93 9.91 -33.60
CA LEU A 35 -12.08 10.06 -34.81
C LEU A 35 -12.05 8.78 -35.66
N PRO A 36 -13.19 8.34 -36.24
CA PRO A 36 -13.26 7.09 -36.96
C PRO A 36 -12.23 6.98 -38.10
N GLY A 37 -11.56 5.84 -38.19
CA GLY A 37 -10.54 5.59 -39.21
C GLY A 37 -9.18 6.24 -38.95
N THR A 38 -9.03 6.99 -37.86
CA THR A 38 -7.78 7.67 -37.50
C THR A 38 -7.09 6.92 -36.36
N PRO A 39 -5.83 6.50 -36.50
CA PRO A 39 -5.06 5.95 -35.40
C PRO A 39 -4.83 7.02 -34.30
N VAL A 40 -5.10 6.65 -33.05
CA VAL A 40 -4.94 7.56 -31.89
C VAL A 40 -3.86 7.01 -30.96
N LYS A 41 -2.92 7.87 -30.58
CA LYS A 41 -1.93 7.62 -29.51
C LYS A 41 -2.17 8.65 -28.39
N LEU A 42 -2.58 8.16 -27.23
CA LEU A 42 -2.76 9.01 -26.04
C LEU A 42 -1.49 8.99 -25.19
N VAL A 43 -1.01 10.17 -24.84
CA VAL A 43 0.09 10.38 -23.89
C VAL A 43 -0.27 11.55 -22.99
N TRP A 44 -0.36 11.33 -21.69
CA TRP A 44 -0.50 12.41 -20.73
C TRP A 44 0.81 13.17 -20.54
N THR A 45 0.71 14.46 -20.35
CA THR A 45 1.84 15.25 -19.86
C THR A 45 2.08 14.95 -18.38
N ARG A 46 3.18 15.49 -17.83
CA ARG A 46 3.45 15.38 -16.39
C ARG A 46 2.36 16.09 -15.57
N GLU A 47 1.92 17.23 -16.04
CA GLU A 47 0.88 18.05 -15.43
C GLU A 47 -0.46 17.33 -15.42
N ASP A 48 -0.84 16.68 -16.50
CA ASP A 48 -2.06 15.88 -16.58
C ASP A 48 -2.02 14.71 -15.58
N ASP A 49 -0.90 13.99 -15.54
CA ASP A 49 -0.72 12.84 -14.65
C ASP A 49 -0.76 13.25 -13.16
N MET A 50 -0.18 14.38 -12.81
CA MET A 50 -0.20 14.91 -11.45
C MET A 50 -1.56 15.46 -11.04
N ALA A 51 -2.34 16.03 -11.97
CA ALA A 51 -3.64 16.62 -11.69
C ALA A 51 -4.80 15.59 -11.77
N GLY A 52 -4.74 14.68 -12.73
CA GLY A 52 -5.82 13.74 -13.04
C GLY A 52 -5.55 12.30 -12.65
N GLY A 53 -4.42 12.02 -12.00
CA GLY A 53 -3.99 10.66 -11.65
C GLY A 53 -4.54 10.14 -10.32
N TYR A 54 -3.91 9.09 -9.86
CA TYR A 54 -4.19 8.45 -8.57
C TYR A 54 -3.00 8.64 -7.63
N TYR A 55 -3.27 8.62 -6.34
CA TYR A 55 -2.29 8.88 -5.30
C TYR A 55 -2.07 7.68 -4.41
N ARG A 56 -0.94 7.62 -3.71
CA ARG A 56 -0.79 6.72 -2.57
C ARG A 56 -1.74 7.14 -1.48
N PRO A 57 -2.37 6.20 -0.74
CA PRO A 57 -3.16 6.55 0.44
C PRO A 57 -2.30 7.31 1.46
N THR A 58 -2.86 8.34 2.06
CA THR A 58 -2.32 8.90 3.31
C THR A 58 -2.71 7.97 4.45
N VAL A 59 -1.74 7.55 5.25
CA VAL A 59 -1.97 6.62 6.36
C VAL A 59 -1.38 7.17 7.64
N LEU A 60 -2.18 7.16 8.70
CA LEU A 60 -1.75 7.45 10.06
C LEU A 60 -1.48 6.13 10.79
N HIS A 61 -0.31 6.01 11.39
CA HIS A 61 0.06 4.92 12.28
C HIS A 61 0.20 5.41 13.71
N LYS A 62 -0.47 4.74 14.65
CA LYS A 62 -0.27 4.93 16.08
C LYS A 62 0.20 3.61 16.66
N VAL A 63 1.48 3.56 17.03
CA VAL A 63 2.10 2.34 17.56
C VAL A 63 2.50 2.56 19.00
N ARG A 64 2.27 1.55 19.83
CA ARG A 64 2.72 1.49 21.23
C ARG A 64 3.25 0.09 21.49
N ALA A 65 4.31 0.00 22.27
CA ALA A 65 4.82 -1.29 22.73
C ALA A 65 5.34 -1.17 24.17
N GLY A 66 5.32 -2.29 24.87
CA GLY A 66 5.97 -2.43 26.16
C GLY A 66 7.26 -3.22 26.01
N ILE A 67 8.30 -2.82 26.74
CA ILE A 67 9.53 -3.60 26.93
C ILE A 67 9.73 -3.92 28.40
N ASP A 68 10.29 -5.08 28.68
CA ASP A 68 10.66 -5.48 30.06
C ASP A 68 11.97 -4.84 30.51
N GLY A 69 12.39 -5.13 31.75
CA GLY A 69 13.65 -4.62 32.31
C GLY A 69 14.93 -5.09 31.62
N LYS A 70 14.82 -6.04 30.68
CA LYS A 70 15.92 -6.53 29.83
C LYS A 70 15.86 -5.98 28.41
N GLY A 71 14.82 -5.20 28.10
CA GLY A 71 14.56 -4.61 26.80
C GLY A 71 13.82 -5.52 25.82
N ALA A 72 13.34 -6.69 26.26
CA ALA A 72 12.53 -7.56 25.40
C ALA A 72 11.10 -7.01 25.25
N VAL A 73 10.54 -7.09 24.03
CA VAL A 73 9.16 -6.70 23.76
C VAL A 73 8.19 -7.63 24.48
N VAL A 74 7.27 -7.08 25.26
CA VAL A 74 6.23 -7.82 26.00
C VAL A 74 4.83 -7.61 25.44
N GLY A 75 4.64 -6.62 24.59
CA GLY A 75 3.37 -6.35 23.93
C GLY A 75 3.51 -5.27 22.86
N TRP A 76 2.63 -5.36 21.86
CA TRP A 76 2.59 -4.42 20.73
C TRP A 76 1.15 -4.08 20.39
N ASP A 77 0.81 -2.81 20.32
CA ASP A 77 -0.50 -2.29 19.95
C ASP A 77 -0.33 -1.32 18.77
N HIS A 78 -0.91 -1.64 17.64
CA HIS A 78 -0.78 -0.87 16.42
C HIS A 78 -2.16 -0.53 15.86
N VAL A 79 -2.48 0.74 15.80
CA VAL A 79 -3.69 1.27 15.18
C VAL A 79 -3.31 1.99 13.90
N MET A 80 -3.97 1.64 12.82
CA MET A 80 -3.79 2.24 11.50
C MET A 80 -5.10 2.89 11.04
N VAL A 81 -5.01 4.11 10.50
CA VAL A 81 -6.13 4.82 9.87
C VAL A 81 -5.70 5.25 8.47
N GLY A 82 -6.42 4.79 7.46
CA GLY A 82 -6.11 5.12 6.06
C GLY A 82 -7.21 4.70 5.12
N LYS A 83 -7.17 5.18 3.88
CA LYS A 83 -8.13 4.80 2.86
C LYS A 83 -7.72 3.47 2.24
N SER A 84 -8.66 2.51 2.23
CA SER A 84 -8.48 1.27 1.47
C SER A 84 -8.35 1.55 -0.02
N ILE A 85 -7.47 0.81 -0.67
CA ILE A 85 -7.27 0.85 -2.12
C ILE A 85 -8.37 0.06 -2.83
N MET A 86 -8.96 -0.95 -2.18
CA MET A 86 -9.88 -1.92 -2.76
C MET A 86 -11.36 -1.60 -2.50
N ILE A 87 -11.69 -0.97 -1.37
CA ILE A 87 -13.08 -0.62 -1.05
C ILE A 87 -13.63 0.35 -2.10
N GLY A 88 -14.82 0.03 -2.62
CA GLY A 88 -15.45 0.77 -3.72
C GLY A 88 -14.97 0.38 -5.12
N THR A 89 -14.12 -0.62 -5.27
CA THR A 89 -13.68 -1.14 -6.57
C THR A 89 -14.34 -2.48 -6.92
N ALA A 90 -14.21 -2.91 -8.16
CA ALA A 90 -14.66 -4.24 -8.60
C ALA A 90 -13.95 -5.42 -7.89
N PHE A 91 -12.84 -5.17 -7.22
CA PHE A 91 -12.06 -6.17 -6.50
C PHE A 91 -12.42 -6.27 -5.01
N GLU A 92 -13.29 -5.41 -4.50
CA GLU A 92 -13.64 -5.36 -3.08
C GLU A 92 -14.07 -6.72 -2.53
N THR A 93 -15.04 -7.36 -3.15
CA THR A 93 -15.59 -8.64 -2.69
C THR A 93 -14.58 -9.78 -2.67
N MET A 94 -13.52 -9.69 -3.47
CA MET A 94 -12.47 -10.70 -3.58
C MET A 94 -11.36 -10.50 -2.53
N ILE A 95 -11.05 -9.25 -2.19
CA ILE A 95 -9.85 -8.89 -1.42
C ILE A 95 -10.19 -8.41 -0.01
N VAL A 96 -11.31 -7.67 0.16
CA VAL A 96 -11.71 -7.13 1.45
C VAL A 96 -12.50 -8.18 2.22
N LYS A 97 -12.05 -8.52 3.42
CA LYS A 97 -12.73 -9.44 4.33
C LYS A 97 -12.95 -8.77 5.67
N ASP A 98 -14.16 -8.86 6.18
CA ASP A 98 -14.56 -8.25 7.46
C ASP A 98 -14.19 -6.76 7.57
N GLY A 99 -14.27 -6.04 6.44
CA GLY A 99 -13.92 -4.62 6.35
C GLY A 99 -12.41 -4.34 6.27
N VAL A 100 -11.57 -5.37 6.23
CA VAL A 100 -10.10 -5.26 6.15
C VAL A 100 -9.65 -5.53 4.71
N ASP A 101 -8.98 -4.56 4.11
CA ASP A 101 -8.28 -4.69 2.84
C ASP A 101 -6.88 -5.26 3.09
N ALA A 102 -6.68 -6.54 2.74
CA ALA A 102 -5.43 -7.24 2.96
C ALA A 102 -4.23 -6.53 2.32
N THR A 103 -4.42 -5.85 1.19
CA THR A 103 -3.35 -5.14 0.48
C THR A 103 -2.94 -3.84 1.16
N THR A 104 -3.82 -3.26 1.98
CA THR A 104 -3.52 -2.06 2.76
C THR A 104 -2.75 -2.38 4.04
N VAL A 105 -2.97 -3.56 4.63
CA VAL A 105 -2.41 -3.92 5.95
C VAL A 105 -1.19 -4.82 5.90
N GLU A 106 -0.78 -5.26 4.71
CA GLU A 106 0.41 -6.11 4.52
C GLU A 106 1.66 -5.48 5.12
N GLY A 107 2.56 -6.29 5.67
CA GLY A 107 3.77 -5.83 6.36
C GLY A 107 3.55 -5.43 7.82
N ALA A 108 2.31 -5.11 8.22
CA ALA A 108 1.96 -4.91 9.62
C ALA A 108 1.13 -6.09 10.16
N SER A 109 0.06 -6.49 9.47
CA SER A 109 -0.78 -7.62 9.91
C SER A 109 -0.04 -8.97 9.89
N ASP A 110 0.94 -9.10 9.03
CA ASP A 110 1.76 -10.29 8.78
C ASP A 110 3.26 -10.04 9.04
N THR A 111 3.56 -9.17 10.00
CA THR A 111 4.95 -8.85 10.35
C THR A 111 5.77 -10.10 10.62
N PRO A 112 7.03 -10.19 10.14
CA PRO A 112 7.89 -11.35 10.39
C PRO A 112 8.41 -11.43 11.82
N TYR A 113 8.24 -10.39 12.62
CA TYR A 113 8.71 -10.33 14.00
C TYR A 113 7.83 -11.16 14.93
N ALA A 114 8.44 -11.94 15.78
CA ALA A 114 7.77 -12.68 16.85
C ALA A 114 7.41 -11.73 18.00
N LEU A 115 6.30 -11.04 17.85
CA LEU A 115 5.81 -10.05 18.81
C LEU A 115 4.78 -10.70 19.75
N PRO A 116 5.04 -10.81 21.05
CA PRO A 116 4.06 -11.31 21.99
C PRO A 116 2.94 -10.29 22.18
N ALA A 117 1.73 -10.75 22.52
CA ALA A 117 0.57 -9.90 22.75
C ALA A 117 0.40 -8.83 21.64
N TYR A 118 0.45 -9.25 20.38
CA TYR A 118 0.31 -8.40 19.22
C TYR A 118 -1.16 -8.06 18.95
N ARG A 119 -1.49 -6.77 18.94
CA ARG A 119 -2.79 -6.25 18.52
C ARG A 119 -2.59 -5.33 17.33
N PHE A 120 -3.34 -5.57 16.26
CA PHE A 120 -3.40 -4.68 15.10
C PHE A 120 -4.85 -4.30 14.82
N GLU A 121 -5.12 -3.04 14.59
CA GLU A 121 -6.44 -2.49 14.31
C GLU A 121 -6.36 -1.54 13.12
N VAL A 122 -7.32 -1.65 12.19
CA VAL A 122 -7.40 -0.78 11.02
C VAL A 122 -8.74 -0.06 10.97
N HIS A 123 -8.71 1.22 10.63
CA HIS A 123 -9.89 2.05 10.38
C HIS A 123 -9.81 2.62 8.97
N ASN A 124 -10.85 2.36 8.18
CA ASN A 124 -10.95 2.85 6.81
C ASN A 124 -11.41 4.30 6.79
N ALA A 125 -10.53 5.21 6.38
CA ALA A 125 -10.86 6.61 6.14
C ALA A 125 -11.70 6.78 4.86
N ARG A 126 -12.53 7.81 4.83
CA ARG A 126 -13.39 8.16 3.68
C ARG A 126 -12.99 9.52 3.13
N GLU A 127 -11.84 9.56 2.50
CA GLU A 127 -11.33 10.78 1.85
C GLU A 127 -11.80 10.86 0.40
N GLY A 128 -11.95 12.09 -0.11
CA GLY A 128 -12.32 12.35 -1.51
C GLY A 128 -11.20 12.11 -2.52
N VAL A 129 -9.95 11.97 -2.06
CA VAL A 129 -8.79 11.77 -2.93
C VAL A 129 -8.80 10.38 -3.56
N PRO A 130 -8.67 10.25 -4.89
CA PRO A 130 -8.59 8.96 -5.55
C PRO A 130 -7.26 8.27 -5.23
N VAL A 131 -7.32 7.05 -4.73
CA VAL A 131 -6.14 6.26 -4.38
C VAL A 131 -6.02 5.02 -5.23
N LEU A 132 -4.78 4.58 -5.43
CA LEU A 132 -4.44 3.35 -6.13
C LEU A 132 -3.22 2.74 -5.47
N TRP A 133 -3.02 1.44 -5.66
CA TRP A 133 -1.75 0.85 -5.28
C TRP A 133 -0.62 1.29 -6.21
N TRP A 134 0.52 1.49 -5.61
CA TRP A 134 1.77 1.74 -6.27
C TRP A 134 2.78 0.70 -5.80
N ARG A 135 3.94 0.66 -6.45
CA ARG A 135 5.04 -0.24 -6.06
C ARG A 135 5.14 -0.38 -4.53
N SER A 136 5.24 -1.62 -4.04
CA SER A 136 5.26 -2.00 -2.61
C SER A 136 3.94 -1.88 -1.85
N VAL A 137 2.87 -1.45 -2.49
CA VAL A 137 1.48 -1.42 -1.98
C VAL A 137 1.41 -1.02 -0.49
N GLY A 138 0.91 -1.88 0.42
CA GLY A 138 0.85 -1.62 1.85
C GLY A 138 2.22 -1.49 2.50
N HIS A 139 3.23 -2.25 2.07
CA HIS A 139 4.60 -2.13 2.57
C HIS A 139 5.21 -0.74 2.38
N SER A 140 4.64 0.10 1.51
CA SER A 140 5.10 1.49 1.32
C SER A 140 5.01 2.33 2.59
N HIS A 141 4.01 2.09 3.44
CA HIS A 141 3.79 2.82 4.69
C HIS A 141 4.04 1.96 5.92
N THR A 142 3.65 0.67 5.88
CA THR A 142 3.85 -0.24 7.02
C THR A 142 5.32 -0.53 7.27
N GLY A 143 6.12 -0.68 6.20
CA GLY A 143 7.57 -0.89 6.31
C GLY A 143 8.22 0.26 7.07
N PHE A 144 7.90 1.51 6.71
CA PHE A 144 8.40 2.67 7.46
C PHE A 144 7.94 2.65 8.93
N ALA A 145 6.63 2.49 9.17
CA ALA A 145 6.06 2.57 10.51
C ALA A 145 6.60 1.48 11.44
N VAL A 146 6.64 0.23 10.97
CA VAL A 146 7.11 -0.92 11.77
C VAL A 146 8.61 -0.84 12.01
N GLU A 147 9.41 -0.63 10.96
CA GLU A 147 10.87 -0.65 11.07
C GLU A 147 11.41 0.53 11.88
N SER A 148 10.86 1.75 11.66
CA SER A 148 11.27 2.91 12.46
C SER A 148 10.91 2.71 13.94
N PHE A 149 9.75 2.13 14.24
CA PHE A 149 9.34 1.91 15.61
C PHE A 149 10.17 0.79 16.29
N VAL A 150 10.62 -0.21 15.55
CA VAL A 150 11.58 -1.22 16.06
C VAL A 150 12.92 -0.55 16.41
N ASP A 151 13.37 0.44 15.62
CA ASP A 151 14.57 1.22 15.97
C ASP A 151 14.36 2.05 17.24
N GLU A 152 13.19 2.66 17.42
CA GLU A 152 12.86 3.37 18.65
C GLU A 152 12.89 2.45 19.88
N LEU A 153 12.37 1.22 19.73
CA LEU A 153 12.43 0.20 20.81
C LEU A 153 13.86 -0.21 21.12
N ALA A 154 14.69 -0.44 20.09
CA ALA A 154 16.10 -0.78 20.26
C ALA A 154 16.84 0.34 21.02
N HIS A 155 16.56 1.60 20.65
CA HIS A 155 17.11 2.76 21.34
C HIS A 155 16.65 2.82 22.80
N ALA A 156 15.35 2.64 23.07
CA ALA A 156 14.81 2.61 24.43
C ALA A 156 15.40 1.46 25.27
N ALA A 157 15.66 0.32 24.66
CA ALA A 157 16.32 -0.85 25.26
C ALA A 157 17.84 -0.67 25.37
N LYS A 158 18.43 0.41 24.84
CA LYS A 158 19.88 0.65 24.75
C LYS A 158 20.63 -0.48 24.05
N GLN A 159 20.05 -1.03 23.00
CA GLN A 159 20.61 -2.13 22.20
C GLN A 159 20.92 -1.66 20.78
N ASP A 160 21.84 -2.36 20.12
CA ASP A 160 22.10 -2.17 18.70
C ASP A 160 20.88 -2.55 17.85
N PRO A 161 20.40 -1.67 16.94
CA PRO A 161 19.18 -1.92 16.15
C PRO A 161 19.21 -3.20 15.32
N LEU A 162 20.36 -3.59 14.77
CA LEU A 162 20.48 -4.83 14.02
C LEU A 162 20.38 -6.05 14.93
N ALA A 163 21.08 -6.04 16.06
CA ALA A 163 21.01 -7.11 17.05
C ALA A 163 19.58 -7.26 17.59
N TYR A 164 18.91 -6.14 17.86
CA TYR A 164 17.54 -6.11 18.36
C TYR A 164 16.55 -6.75 17.35
N ARG A 165 16.62 -6.36 16.06
CA ARG A 165 15.81 -6.98 15.00
C ARG A 165 16.05 -8.48 14.88
N ARG A 166 17.31 -8.89 14.90
CA ARG A 166 17.66 -10.33 14.82
C ARG A 166 17.08 -11.13 15.99
N ALA A 167 17.01 -10.54 17.17
CA ALA A 167 16.41 -11.18 18.33
C ALA A 167 14.89 -11.31 18.23
N LEU A 168 14.22 -10.42 17.49
CA LEU A 168 12.78 -10.46 17.24
C LEU A 168 12.39 -11.45 16.13
N LEU A 169 13.34 -11.87 15.28
CA LEU A 169 13.02 -12.80 14.19
C LEU A 169 12.97 -14.23 14.71
N PRO A 170 11.97 -15.03 14.30
CA PRO A 170 11.94 -16.47 14.62
C PRO A 170 13.17 -17.20 14.10
N ALA A 171 13.57 -18.25 14.80
CA ALA A 171 14.66 -19.11 14.34
C ALA A 171 14.35 -19.68 12.94
N GLY A 172 15.26 -19.52 11.98
CA GLY A 172 15.08 -19.98 10.61
C GLY A 172 14.26 -19.04 9.70
N SER A 173 13.85 -17.85 10.16
CA SER A 173 13.30 -16.82 9.27
C SER A 173 14.36 -16.37 8.27
N ARG A 174 13.92 -16.02 7.04
CA ARG A 174 14.81 -15.57 5.94
C ARG A 174 14.98 -14.06 5.95
#